data_966b107bfa859f9bbdf9c9ff534a7b63
#
_entry.id   966b107bfa859f9bbdf9c9ff534a7b63
#
_cell.length_a   1.000
_cell.length_b   1.000
_cell.length_c   1.000
_cell.angle_alpha   90.00
_cell.angle_beta   90.00
_cell.angle_gamma   90.00
#
_symmetry.space_group_name_H-M   'P 1'
#
loop_
_entity.id
_entity.type
_entity.pdbx_description
1 polymer ?
#
loop_
_entity_poly.entity_id
_entity_poly.type
_entity_poly.pdbx_seq_one_letter_code
_entity_poly.pdbx_strand_id
1 'polypeptide(L)'
;MAKNFIDLFCGAGGLSLGFERAGFKCAGAIDISKACINTHKLNFPDCISINSDISKIKPGEFNKKLRNKKIDLVIGGPPCPTFSTIGHAKIKSIKSKNNSNFTLFDDDRNFLFKNYFSYIEYFKPNFFVMENVPNFITKYNGSIFNQTKAKIEKLGYRILNEDNLVF
;
A
#
# COMPACT_ATOMS: atom_id res chain seq x y z
N MET A 1 -19.32 8.82 -15.22
CA MET A 1 -18.59 7.54 -15.34
C MET A 1 -18.11 7.13 -13.94
N ALA A 2 -18.18 5.84 -13.60
CA ALA A 2 -17.63 5.35 -12.34
C ALA A 2 -16.11 5.58 -12.27
N LYS A 3 -15.60 5.99 -11.11
CA LYS A 3 -14.18 6.16 -10.88
C LYS A 3 -13.50 4.81 -10.66
N ASN A 4 -12.35 4.60 -11.28
CA ASN A 4 -11.63 3.34 -11.19
C ASN A 4 -10.64 3.36 -10.03
N PHE A 5 -10.51 2.21 -9.34
CA PHE A 5 -9.46 2.01 -8.37
C PHE A 5 -8.62 0.74 -8.64
N ILE A 6 -7.45 0.71 -8.05
CA ILE A 6 -6.61 -0.50 -7.92
C ILE A 6 -6.41 -0.81 -6.45
N ASP A 7 -6.38 -2.12 -6.12
CA ASP A 7 -6.16 -2.63 -4.76
C ASP A 7 -4.83 -3.38 -4.69
N LEU A 8 -3.89 -2.81 -3.94
CA LEU A 8 -2.56 -3.37 -3.73
C LEU A 8 -2.51 -4.08 -2.38
N PHE A 9 -2.07 -5.33 -2.37
CA PHE A 9 -2.17 -6.22 -1.21
C PHE A 9 -3.64 -6.55 -0.87
N CYS A 10 -4.43 -6.85 -1.90
CA CYS A 10 -5.89 -6.88 -1.83
C CYS A 10 -6.47 -7.97 -0.92
N GLY A 11 -5.69 -9.00 -0.58
CA GLY A 11 -6.24 -10.14 0.14
C GLY A 11 -7.44 -10.75 -0.60
N ALA A 12 -8.49 -11.09 0.13
CA ALA A 12 -9.75 -11.58 -0.42
C ALA A 12 -10.67 -10.46 -0.97
N GLY A 13 -10.29 -9.18 -0.81
CA GLY A 13 -11.02 -8.05 -1.35
C GLY A 13 -11.89 -7.29 -0.35
N GLY A 14 -11.52 -7.26 0.93
CA GLY A 14 -12.30 -6.52 1.95
C GLY A 14 -12.40 -5.02 1.66
N LEU A 15 -11.27 -4.37 1.38
CA LEU A 15 -11.25 -2.96 0.96
C LEU A 15 -11.95 -2.77 -0.37
N SER A 16 -11.66 -3.63 -1.36
CA SER A 16 -12.31 -3.60 -2.67
C SER A 16 -13.83 -3.60 -2.56
N LEU A 17 -14.41 -4.44 -1.69
CA LEU A 17 -15.86 -4.51 -1.46
C LEU A 17 -16.42 -3.18 -0.93
N GLY A 18 -15.72 -2.56 0.02
CA GLY A 18 -16.13 -1.28 0.58
C GLY A 18 -16.18 -0.19 -0.49
N PHE A 19 -15.16 -0.10 -1.34
CA PHE A 19 -15.10 0.90 -2.40
C PHE A 19 -16.08 0.64 -3.54
N GLU A 20 -16.34 -0.63 -3.91
CA GLU A 20 -17.38 -0.93 -4.90
C GLU A 20 -18.78 -0.56 -4.40
N ARG A 21 -19.09 -0.82 -3.12
CA ARG A 21 -20.33 -0.36 -2.50
C ARG A 21 -20.46 1.16 -2.46
N ALA A 22 -19.35 1.88 -2.43
CA ALA A 22 -19.30 3.34 -2.53
C ALA A 22 -19.38 3.87 -3.98
N GLY A 23 -19.60 2.98 -4.98
CA GLY A 23 -19.78 3.35 -6.38
C GLY A 23 -18.48 3.46 -7.20
N PHE A 24 -17.34 3.03 -6.66
CA PHE A 24 -16.11 2.89 -7.42
C PHE A 24 -16.08 1.55 -8.18
N LYS A 25 -15.20 1.42 -9.17
CA LYS A 25 -15.02 0.18 -9.93
C LYS A 25 -13.62 -0.36 -9.77
N CYS A 26 -13.49 -1.62 -9.33
CA CYS A 26 -12.18 -2.29 -9.26
C CYS A 26 -11.65 -2.52 -10.68
N ALA A 27 -10.56 -1.83 -11.04
CA ALA A 27 -9.90 -2.03 -12.32
C ALA A 27 -8.84 -3.12 -12.23
N GLY A 28 -8.14 -3.23 -11.10
CA GLY A 28 -7.11 -4.23 -10.90
C GLY A 28 -6.74 -4.43 -9.45
N ALA A 29 -6.24 -5.62 -9.14
CA ALA A 29 -5.81 -6.02 -7.81
C ALA A 29 -4.55 -6.89 -7.87
N ILE A 30 -3.69 -6.80 -6.85
CA ILE A 30 -2.48 -7.61 -6.71
C ILE A 30 -2.40 -8.16 -5.30
N ASP A 31 -2.11 -9.46 -5.20
CA ASP A 31 -1.72 -10.12 -3.94
C ASP A 31 -0.79 -11.29 -4.22
N ILE A 32 0.12 -11.57 -3.28
CA ILE A 32 1.04 -12.70 -3.37
C ILE A 32 0.34 -14.04 -3.08
N SER A 33 -0.73 -14.01 -2.30
CA SER A 33 -1.48 -15.21 -1.91
C SER A 33 -2.40 -15.68 -3.03
N LYS A 34 -2.12 -16.87 -3.57
CA LYS A 34 -2.98 -17.51 -4.59
C LYS A 34 -4.40 -17.74 -4.08
N ALA A 35 -4.55 -18.16 -2.82
CA ALA A 35 -5.87 -18.38 -2.20
C ALA A 35 -6.69 -17.09 -2.14
N CYS A 36 -6.06 -15.99 -1.71
CA CYS A 36 -6.70 -14.66 -1.68
C CYS A 36 -7.14 -14.23 -3.07
N ILE A 37 -6.26 -14.32 -4.08
CA ILE A 37 -6.58 -13.95 -5.45
C ILE A 37 -7.70 -14.81 -6.04
N ASN A 38 -7.76 -16.10 -5.73
CA ASN A 38 -8.87 -16.94 -6.18
C ASN A 38 -10.20 -16.43 -5.60
N THR A 39 -10.24 -16.11 -4.31
CA THR A 39 -11.43 -15.52 -3.67
C THR A 39 -11.76 -14.15 -4.25
N HIS A 40 -10.75 -13.30 -4.45
CA HIS A 40 -10.94 -11.97 -5.03
C HIS A 40 -11.56 -12.04 -6.44
N LYS A 41 -11.10 -12.97 -7.30
CA LYS A 41 -11.66 -13.17 -8.65
C LYS A 41 -13.13 -13.60 -8.64
N LEU A 42 -13.52 -14.42 -7.66
CA LEU A 42 -14.92 -14.81 -7.51
C LEU A 42 -15.81 -13.63 -7.11
N ASN A 43 -15.31 -12.79 -6.21
CA ASN A 43 -16.05 -11.63 -5.71
C ASN A 43 -16.07 -10.46 -6.70
N PHE A 44 -15.02 -10.32 -7.52
CA PHE A 44 -14.82 -9.20 -8.45
C PHE A 44 -14.48 -9.72 -9.85
N PRO A 45 -15.42 -10.35 -10.58
CA PRO A 45 -15.15 -11.00 -11.86
C PRO A 45 -14.68 -10.03 -12.95
N ASP A 46 -15.08 -8.75 -12.87
CA ASP A 46 -14.66 -7.70 -13.80
C ASP A 46 -13.29 -7.07 -13.47
N CYS A 47 -12.74 -7.37 -12.31
CA CYS A 47 -11.45 -6.86 -11.86
C CYS A 47 -10.30 -7.72 -12.37
N ILE A 48 -9.23 -7.12 -12.87
CA ILE A 48 -8.01 -7.83 -13.28
C ILE A 48 -7.17 -8.15 -12.04
N SER A 49 -7.46 -9.30 -11.41
CA SER A 49 -6.77 -9.76 -10.20
C SER A 49 -5.56 -10.61 -10.55
N ILE A 50 -4.37 -10.19 -10.08
CA ILE A 50 -3.07 -10.79 -10.41
C ILE A 50 -2.45 -11.42 -9.17
N ASN A 51 -2.17 -12.72 -9.25
CA ASN A 51 -1.38 -13.40 -8.23
C ASN A 51 0.11 -13.18 -8.51
N SER A 52 0.72 -12.27 -7.77
CA SER A 52 2.14 -11.97 -7.87
C SER A 52 2.65 -11.23 -6.65
N ASP A 53 3.93 -11.37 -6.40
CA ASP A 53 4.67 -10.44 -5.57
C ASP A 53 4.69 -9.07 -6.27
N ILE A 54 4.26 -8.02 -5.58
CA ILE A 54 4.18 -6.65 -6.12
C ILE A 54 5.55 -6.13 -6.58
N SER A 55 6.64 -6.59 -5.98
CA SER A 55 8.01 -6.22 -6.35
C SER A 55 8.41 -6.71 -7.75
N LYS A 56 7.71 -7.73 -8.27
CA LYS A 56 7.96 -8.34 -9.58
C LYS A 56 7.15 -7.72 -10.71
N ILE A 57 6.23 -6.82 -10.41
CA ILE A 57 5.40 -6.14 -11.42
C ILE A 57 5.60 -4.63 -11.29
N LYS A 58 6.17 -4.03 -12.31
CA LYS A 58 6.30 -2.57 -12.37
C LYS A 58 4.93 -1.92 -12.61
N PRO A 59 4.67 -0.72 -12.05
CA PRO A 59 3.39 -0.03 -12.24
C PRO A 59 2.98 0.14 -13.70
N GLY A 60 3.94 0.42 -14.61
CA GLY A 60 3.68 0.54 -16.04
C GLY A 60 3.28 -0.78 -16.71
N GLU A 61 3.84 -1.92 -16.28
CA GLU A 61 3.46 -3.24 -16.76
C GLU A 61 2.04 -3.61 -16.27
N PHE A 62 1.76 -3.27 -15.01
CA PHE A 62 0.41 -3.44 -14.46
C PHE A 62 -0.61 -2.61 -15.23
N ASN A 63 -0.30 -1.34 -15.50
CA ASN A 63 -1.19 -0.45 -16.27
C ASN A 63 -1.49 -0.99 -17.68
N LYS A 64 -0.50 -1.56 -18.37
CA LYS A 64 -0.72 -2.21 -19.67
C LYS A 64 -1.74 -3.35 -19.56
N LYS A 65 -1.68 -4.17 -18.49
CA LYS A 65 -2.67 -5.23 -18.22
C LYS A 65 -4.07 -4.65 -17.97
N LEU A 66 -4.15 -3.46 -17.37
CA LEU A 66 -5.40 -2.71 -17.19
C LEU A 66 -5.89 -2.00 -18.47
N ARG A 67 -5.22 -2.22 -19.62
CA ARG A 67 -5.50 -1.54 -20.90
C ARG A 67 -5.40 -0.02 -20.79
N ASN A 68 -4.42 0.45 -20.01
CA ASN A 68 -4.15 1.87 -19.75
C ASN A 68 -5.38 2.66 -19.25
N LYS A 69 -6.20 2.02 -18.42
CA LYS A 69 -7.32 2.71 -17.77
C LYS A 69 -6.81 3.82 -16.87
N LYS A 70 -7.51 4.93 -16.86
CA LYS A 70 -7.29 5.96 -15.85
C LYS A 70 -7.64 5.41 -14.47
N ILE A 71 -6.72 5.55 -13.52
CA ILE A 71 -6.91 5.15 -12.12
C ILE A 71 -7.10 6.41 -11.29
N ASP A 72 -8.24 6.51 -10.63
CA ASP A 72 -8.62 7.67 -9.82
C ASP A 72 -8.27 7.48 -8.34
N LEU A 73 -8.13 6.23 -7.91
CA LEU A 73 -7.88 5.85 -6.52
C LEU A 73 -6.92 4.65 -6.45
N VAL A 74 -5.96 4.70 -5.53
CA VAL A 74 -5.12 3.55 -5.13
C VAL A 74 -5.44 3.21 -3.69
N ILE A 75 -5.81 1.96 -3.43
CA ILE A 75 -6.03 1.45 -2.07
C ILE A 75 -5.07 0.32 -1.77
N GLY A 76 -4.86 0.03 -0.48
CA GLY A 76 -4.10 -1.15 -0.06
C GLY A 76 -3.51 -1.06 1.33
N GLY A 77 -3.13 -2.22 1.88
CA GLY A 77 -2.48 -2.37 3.17
C GLY A 77 -1.06 -2.92 3.03
N PRO A 78 -0.05 -2.09 2.71
CA PRO A 78 1.31 -2.58 2.58
C PRO A 78 1.83 -3.10 3.92
N PRO A 79 2.29 -4.37 4.01
CA PRO A 79 2.84 -4.90 5.25
C PRO A 79 4.15 -4.18 5.59
N CYS A 80 4.30 -3.81 6.87
CA CYS A 80 5.52 -3.21 7.37
C CYS A 80 6.35 -4.25 8.13
N PRO A 81 7.47 -4.76 7.59
CA PRO A 81 8.29 -5.79 8.25
C PRO A 81 8.86 -5.37 9.60
N THR A 82 9.00 -4.07 9.82
CA THR A 82 9.47 -3.53 11.11
C THR A 82 8.46 -3.73 12.24
N PHE A 83 7.21 -4.13 11.93
CA PHE A 83 6.18 -4.46 12.90
C PHE A 83 6.11 -5.95 13.24
N SER A 84 6.79 -6.84 12.50
CA SER A 84 6.88 -8.26 12.85
C SER A 84 7.78 -8.48 14.06
N THR A 85 7.41 -9.41 14.95
CA THR A 85 8.18 -9.79 16.15
C THR A 85 9.61 -10.27 15.81
N ILE A 86 9.80 -10.86 14.63
CA ILE A 86 11.11 -11.28 14.11
C ILE A 86 12.00 -10.07 13.77
N GLY A 87 11.42 -8.93 13.37
CA GLY A 87 12.13 -7.69 13.13
C GLY A 87 12.74 -7.07 14.40
N HIS A 88 12.12 -7.27 15.57
CA HIS A 88 12.60 -6.71 16.84
C HIS A 88 13.97 -7.23 17.29
N ALA A 89 14.26 -8.51 17.12
CA ALA A 89 15.54 -9.10 17.51
C ALA A 89 16.69 -8.55 16.66
N LYS A 90 16.47 -8.33 15.38
CA LYS A 90 17.46 -7.81 14.43
C LYS A 90 17.71 -6.30 14.59
N ILE A 91 16.69 -5.54 14.98
CA ILE A 91 16.81 -4.09 15.23
C ILE A 91 17.63 -3.80 16.49
N LYS A 92 17.53 -4.64 17.54
CA LYS A 92 18.38 -4.52 18.73
C LYS A 92 19.86 -4.68 18.40
N SER A 93 20.23 -5.56 17.47
CA SER A 93 21.63 -5.77 17.05
C SER A 93 22.18 -4.63 16.16
N ILE A 94 21.32 -3.85 15.51
CA ILE A 94 21.72 -2.72 14.66
C ILE A 94 21.81 -1.41 15.46
N LYS A 95 21.03 -1.25 16.54
CA LYS A 95 21.15 -0.11 17.46
C LYS A 95 22.52 -0.02 18.16
N SER A 96 23.29 -1.12 18.20
CA SER A 96 24.65 -1.13 18.75
C SER A 96 25.71 -0.56 17.78
N LYS A 97 25.37 -0.28 16.53
CA LYS A 97 26.22 0.42 15.58
C LYS A 97 25.59 1.78 15.26
N ASN A 98 26.10 2.80 15.94
CA ASN A 98 25.77 4.23 15.78
C ASN A 98 25.38 4.61 14.34
N ASN A 99 24.09 4.69 14.03
CA ASN A 99 23.60 5.44 12.89
C ASN A 99 22.25 6.06 13.24
N SER A 100 22.28 7.35 13.55
CA SER A 100 21.14 8.19 13.94
C SER A 100 20.17 8.51 12.79
N ASN A 101 20.41 8.01 11.57
CA ASN A 101 19.63 8.32 10.37
C ASN A 101 18.92 7.08 9.80
N PHE A 102 18.13 6.39 10.64
CA PHE A 102 17.22 5.36 10.10
C PHE A 102 16.10 6.03 9.31
N THR A 103 16.06 5.79 8.00
CA THR A 103 14.91 6.20 7.17
C THR A 103 14.10 4.98 6.77
N LEU A 104 12.76 5.10 6.85
CA LEU A 104 11.81 4.07 6.46
C LEU A 104 12.02 3.66 4.99
N PHE A 105 12.31 4.64 4.14
CA PHE A 105 12.42 4.46 2.70
C PHE A 105 13.80 3.96 2.24
N ASP A 106 14.83 4.04 3.08
CA ASP A 106 16.18 3.56 2.74
C ASP A 106 16.44 2.13 3.23
N ASP A 107 15.62 1.62 4.16
CA ASP A 107 15.74 0.26 4.65
C ASP A 107 15.13 -0.73 3.63
N ASP A 108 15.96 -1.64 3.15
CA ASP A 108 15.54 -2.67 2.17
C ASP A 108 14.44 -3.61 2.70
N ARG A 109 14.26 -3.70 4.02
CA ARG A 109 13.19 -4.48 4.64
C ARG A 109 11.80 -3.88 4.40
N ASN A 110 11.74 -2.60 4.05
CA ASN A 110 10.51 -1.87 3.78
C ASN A 110 10.21 -1.75 2.28
N PHE A 111 10.79 -2.66 1.47
CA PHE A 111 10.64 -2.60 0.01
C PHE A 111 9.17 -2.69 -0.44
N LEU A 112 8.28 -3.37 0.29
CA LEU A 112 6.86 -3.43 -0.03
C LEU A 112 6.17 -2.08 0.13
N PHE A 113 6.58 -1.32 1.13
CA PHE A 113 6.12 0.05 1.34
C PHE A 113 6.59 0.98 0.20
N LYS A 114 7.87 0.84 -0.22
CA LYS A 114 8.40 1.55 -1.40
C LYS A 114 7.60 1.21 -2.66
N ASN A 115 7.28 -0.07 -2.86
CA ASN A 115 6.47 -0.50 -4.00
C ASN A 115 5.08 0.15 -3.99
N TYR A 116 4.40 0.19 -2.84
CA TYR A 116 3.10 0.87 -2.74
C TYR A 116 3.19 2.33 -3.23
N PHE A 117 4.17 3.09 -2.76
CA PHE A 117 4.36 4.47 -3.19
C PHE A 117 4.78 4.60 -4.65
N SER A 118 5.49 3.64 -5.23
CA SER A 118 5.82 3.65 -6.66
C SER A 118 4.58 3.59 -7.56
N TYR A 119 3.53 2.89 -7.12
CA TYR A 119 2.25 2.89 -7.81
C TYR A 119 1.54 4.24 -7.70
N ILE A 120 1.57 4.89 -6.54
CA ILE A 120 1.01 6.24 -6.37
C ILE A 120 1.76 7.24 -7.27
N GLU A 121 3.09 7.19 -7.29
CA GLU A 121 3.92 8.05 -8.15
C GLU A 121 3.61 7.87 -9.64
N TYR A 122 3.38 6.63 -10.07
CA TYR A 122 3.10 6.32 -11.47
C TYR A 122 1.69 6.71 -11.90
N PHE A 123 0.67 6.28 -11.13
CA PHE A 123 -0.73 6.49 -11.49
C PHE A 123 -1.23 7.90 -11.20
N LYS A 124 -0.60 8.61 -10.27
CA LYS A 124 -0.98 9.95 -9.80
C LYS A 124 -2.50 10.04 -9.55
N PRO A 125 -3.07 9.14 -8.72
CA PRO A 125 -4.50 9.09 -8.48
C PRO A 125 -4.97 10.41 -7.83
N ASN A 126 -6.27 10.69 -7.90
CA ASN A 126 -6.85 11.87 -7.21
C ASN A 126 -6.69 11.74 -5.68
N PHE A 127 -6.76 10.51 -5.15
CA PHE A 127 -6.51 10.19 -3.74
C PHE A 127 -6.08 8.72 -3.59
N PHE A 128 -5.54 8.40 -2.44
CA PHE A 128 -5.21 7.02 -2.09
C PHE A 128 -5.58 6.73 -0.64
N VAL A 129 -5.79 5.45 -0.34
CA VAL A 129 -6.09 4.96 1.01
C VAL A 129 -5.09 3.88 1.37
N MET A 130 -4.34 4.13 2.43
CA MET A 130 -3.36 3.19 2.96
C MET A 130 -3.85 2.68 4.32
N GLU A 131 -4.21 1.39 4.37
CA GLU A 131 -4.55 0.71 5.61
C GLU A 131 -3.26 0.26 6.32
N ASN A 132 -3.21 0.40 7.63
CA ASN A 132 -2.11 -0.14 8.44
C ASN A 132 -2.56 -0.35 9.89
N VAL A 133 -1.71 -1.05 10.67
CA VAL A 133 -2.00 -1.31 12.09
C VAL A 133 -1.83 -0.05 12.93
N PRO A 134 -2.57 0.09 14.07
CA PRO A 134 -2.50 1.30 14.93
C PRO A 134 -1.08 1.68 15.36
N ASN A 135 -0.24 0.68 15.64
CA ASN A 135 1.16 0.90 16.01
C ASN A 135 2.00 1.61 14.92
N PHE A 136 1.48 1.74 13.69
CA PHE A 136 2.15 2.49 12.63
C PHE A 136 2.38 3.96 13.01
N ILE A 137 1.44 4.55 13.76
CA ILE A 137 1.51 5.95 14.17
C ILE A 137 2.47 6.16 15.34
N THR A 138 2.44 5.26 16.33
CA THR A 138 3.13 5.49 17.61
C THR A 138 4.54 4.89 17.67
N LYS A 139 4.82 3.87 16.84
CA LYS A 139 6.08 3.14 16.90
C LYS A 139 7.28 4.02 16.55
N TYR A 140 8.39 3.77 17.25
CA TYR A 140 9.62 4.58 17.13
C TYR A 140 9.38 6.08 17.37
N ASN A 141 8.54 6.41 18.37
CA ASN A 141 8.17 7.78 18.70
C ASN A 141 7.56 8.53 17.50
N GLY A 142 6.75 7.84 16.69
CA GLY A 142 6.09 8.42 15.51
C GLY A 142 7.00 8.63 14.30
N SER A 143 8.26 8.22 14.37
CA SER A 143 9.23 8.46 13.28
C SER A 143 8.77 7.88 11.94
N ILE A 144 8.18 6.67 11.94
CA ILE A 144 7.68 6.03 10.70
C ILE A 144 6.54 6.83 10.10
N PHE A 145 5.59 7.25 10.93
CA PHE A 145 4.46 8.07 10.49
C PHE A 145 4.92 9.41 9.93
N ASN A 146 5.82 10.11 10.63
CA ASN A 146 6.35 11.40 10.19
C ASN A 146 7.10 11.31 8.85
N GLN A 147 7.91 10.25 8.65
CA GLN A 147 8.58 10.00 7.37
C GLN A 147 7.59 9.69 6.25
N THR A 148 6.53 8.94 6.55
CA THR A 148 5.44 8.65 5.61
C THR A 148 4.71 9.92 5.23
N LYS A 149 4.37 10.77 6.20
CA LYS A 149 3.75 12.07 6.00
C LYS A 149 4.60 12.95 5.08
N ALA A 150 5.90 13.07 5.36
CA ALA A 150 6.82 13.83 4.51
C ALA A 150 6.88 13.28 3.07
N LYS A 151 6.84 11.95 2.89
CA LYS A 151 6.78 11.34 1.55
C LYS A 151 5.47 11.67 0.84
N ILE A 152 4.34 11.62 1.53
CA ILE A 152 3.00 11.98 1.01
C ILE A 152 2.98 13.43 0.54
N GLU A 153 3.47 14.36 1.37
CA GLU A 153 3.56 15.78 1.06
C GLU A 153 4.48 16.05 -0.14
N LYS A 154 5.64 15.37 -0.21
CA LYS A 154 6.56 15.46 -1.36
C LYS A 154 5.92 15.01 -2.67
N LEU A 155 4.95 14.10 -2.63
CA LEU A 155 4.17 13.65 -3.79
C LEU A 155 3.01 14.59 -4.14
N GLY A 156 2.82 15.67 -3.40
CA GLY A 156 1.74 16.63 -3.62
C GLY A 156 0.40 16.26 -3.00
N TYR A 157 0.38 15.29 -2.09
CA TYR A 157 -0.82 14.89 -1.35
C TYR A 157 -0.80 15.46 0.07
N ARG A 158 -1.95 15.44 0.71
CA ARG A 158 -2.12 15.74 2.14
C ARG A 158 -2.92 14.64 2.82
N ILE A 159 -2.66 14.40 4.10
CA ILE A 159 -3.47 13.51 4.92
C ILE A 159 -4.76 14.26 5.28
N LEU A 160 -5.91 13.61 5.06
CA LEU A 160 -7.21 14.12 5.49
C LEU A 160 -7.47 13.64 6.93
N ASN A 161 -7.98 14.54 7.78
CA ASN A 161 -8.39 14.23 9.16
C ASN A 161 -7.27 13.60 10.01
N GLU A 162 -6.10 14.23 10.09
CA GLU A 162 -4.99 13.73 10.92
C GLU A 162 -5.42 13.46 12.37
N ASP A 163 -6.35 14.26 12.92
CA ASP A 163 -6.87 14.15 14.27
C ASP A 163 -7.89 13.00 14.44
N ASN A 164 -8.40 12.45 13.34
CA ASN A 164 -9.43 11.41 13.31
C ASN A 164 -8.98 10.22 12.43
N LEU A 165 -7.73 9.80 12.59
CA LEU A 165 -7.31 8.53 11.99
C LEU A 165 -8.13 7.42 12.63
N VAL A 166 -9.04 6.83 11.85
CA VAL A 166 -9.91 5.74 12.30
C VAL A 166 -9.06 4.49 12.44
N PHE A 167 -9.06 3.90 13.62
CA PHE A 167 -8.40 2.65 13.95
C PHE A 167 -9.39 1.50 13.95
#